data_6dd6a5fe5040310b86b73ecb073ce5eb
#
_entry.id   6dd6a5fe5040310b86b73ecb073ce5eb
#
_cell.length_a   1.000
_cell.length_b   1.000
_cell.length_c   1.000
_cell.angle_alpha   90.00
_cell.angle_beta   90.00
_cell.angle_gamma   90.00
#
_symmetry.space_group_name_H-M   'P 1'
#
loop_
_entity.id
_entity.type
_entity.pdbx_description
1 polymer ?
#
loop_
_entity_poly.entity_id
_entity_poly.type
_entity_poly.pdbx_seq_one_letter_code
_entity_poly.pdbx_strand_id
1 'polypeptide(L)'
;MENVTEIKTKIYLIFTLLLILFPFGSLAKTFEDLYVAEVLVPNETSRELLAGSRAGLAQVLVRVSGSRAIQENKVIVEALNKSDSYYYQYGYESSDELIFFEGDLTRALKLRLSYEPSVIAELLRRADLPVWGSNRPEVMVWLAYMENRERHILDEASRSELLSFLKERASERGISLLFPILDLTDTSRISVPEVWGQFREKVENASRRYAPEIILTGRLYNEPNQPVEGRWSHNGFGEWQSGEGVTSVAEDLLREIIDRLADDLASLYATDSVQGKVEVTVEGVKDLRKYAEINKYFKNLSPVVSSTLKYMEPNFSRFELRIEGQPEQFIEIVRLDGVLSIVKRSSGEDGALLIYKLED
;
A
#
# COMPACT_ATOMS: atom_id res chain seq x y z
N MET A 1 58.41 6.81 14.78
CA MET A 1 57.42 7.14 13.75
C MET A 1 56.48 5.98 13.36
N GLU A 2 56.87 4.72 13.64
CA GLU A 2 56.05 3.52 13.35
C GLU A 2 54.77 3.42 14.19
N ASN A 3 54.74 3.83 15.45
CA ASN A 3 53.60 3.69 16.34
C ASN A 3 52.35 4.55 15.96
N VAL A 4 52.55 5.66 15.28
CA VAL A 4 51.45 6.58 14.92
C VAL A 4 50.63 6.06 13.72
N THR A 5 51.32 5.35 12.81
CA THR A 5 50.68 4.77 11.61
C THR A 5 49.83 3.55 11.98
N GLU A 6 50.31 2.72 12.90
CA GLU A 6 49.56 1.54 13.38
C GLU A 6 48.31 1.92 14.16
N ILE A 7 48.35 2.99 14.96
CA ILE A 7 47.22 3.52 15.72
C ILE A 7 46.16 4.09 14.74
N LYS A 8 46.59 4.83 13.73
CA LYS A 8 45.67 5.36 12.68
C LYS A 8 44.98 4.23 11.91
N THR A 9 45.71 3.19 11.54
CA THR A 9 45.15 2.04 10.81
C THR A 9 44.14 1.27 11.67
N LYS A 10 44.40 1.07 12.96
CA LYS A 10 43.44 0.44 13.90
C LYS A 10 42.21 1.29 14.12
N ILE A 11 42.34 2.62 14.20
CA ILE A 11 41.20 3.54 14.31
C ILE A 11 40.32 3.52 13.02
N TYR A 12 40.95 3.51 11.85
CA TYR A 12 40.20 3.38 10.57
C TYR A 12 39.50 2.02 10.48
N LEU A 13 40.12 0.93 10.92
CA LEU A 13 39.52 -0.41 10.92
C LEU A 13 38.31 -0.49 11.88
N ILE A 14 38.42 0.13 13.08
CA ILE A 14 37.31 0.20 14.04
C ILE A 14 36.18 1.10 13.52
N PHE A 15 36.52 2.21 12.86
CA PHE A 15 35.51 3.11 12.27
C PHE A 15 34.77 2.47 11.08
N THR A 16 35.51 1.68 10.27
CA THR A 16 34.90 0.93 9.15
C THR A 16 34.02 -0.23 9.66
N LEU A 17 34.42 -0.89 10.75
CA LEU A 17 33.64 -1.96 11.37
C LEU A 17 32.40 -1.42 12.07
N LEU A 18 32.46 -0.21 12.64
CA LEU A 18 31.30 0.44 13.27
C LEU A 18 30.25 0.90 12.24
N LEU A 19 30.66 1.20 11.00
CA LEU A 19 29.75 1.59 9.91
C LEU A 19 28.93 0.42 9.37
N ILE A 20 29.39 -0.83 9.57
CA ILE A 20 28.71 -2.05 9.08
C ILE A 20 27.65 -2.56 10.08
N LEU A 21 27.65 -2.04 11.31
CA LEU A 21 26.76 -2.45 12.41
C LEU A 21 25.51 -1.57 12.60
N PHE A 22 25.23 -0.64 11.67
CA PHE A 22 23.90 -0.03 11.66
C PHE A 22 22.93 -1.04 11.08
N PRO A 23 22.01 -1.62 11.88
CA PRO A 23 20.90 -2.34 11.31
C PRO A 23 20.12 -1.33 10.47
N PHE A 24 19.99 -1.59 9.18
CA PHE A 24 18.96 -0.97 8.37
C PHE A 24 17.64 -1.43 8.99
N GLY A 25 17.12 -0.65 9.92
CA GLY A 25 15.75 -0.81 10.37
C GLY A 25 14.87 -0.71 9.13
N SER A 26 14.15 -1.78 8.82
CA SER A 26 13.10 -1.76 7.83
C SER A 26 12.05 -0.77 8.34
N LEU A 27 12.11 0.47 7.87
CA LEU A 27 11.03 1.42 8.06
C LEU A 27 9.85 0.87 7.26
N ALA A 28 8.79 0.49 7.94
CA ALA A 28 7.51 0.22 7.30
C ALA A 28 7.20 1.39 6.37
N LYS A 29 7.13 1.10 5.08
CA LYS A 29 6.94 2.12 4.05
C LYS A 29 5.47 2.51 4.07
N THR A 30 5.16 3.64 4.67
CA THR A 30 3.81 4.21 4.63
C THR A 30 3.53 4.75 3.24
N PHE A 31 2.32 4.55 2.75
CA PHE A 31 1.87 5.18 1.51
C PHE A 31 1.73 6.70 1.75
N GLU A 32 2.72 7.48 1.31
CA GLU A 32 2.89 8.89 1.70
C GLU A 32 1.74 9.79 1.22
N ASP A 33 1.09 9.45 0.09
CA ASP A 33 0.07 10.29 -0.53
C ASP A 33 -1.38 9.77 -0.36
N LEU A 34 -1.64 8.96 0.67
CA LEU A 34 -2.95 8.34 0.86
C LEU A 34 -4.10 9.37 0.93
N TYR A 35 -3.83 10.50 1.57
CA TYR A 35 -4.78 11.59 1.83
C TYR A 35 -4.52 12.83 0.97
N VAL A 36 -3.78 12.67 -0.11
CA VAL A 36 -3.53 13.75 -1.08
C VAL A 36 -4.14 13.36 -2.42
N ALA A 37 -4.91 14.25 -3.02
CA ALA A 37 -5.39 14.09 -4.39
C ALA A 37 -4.70 15.05 -5.33
N GLU A 38 -4.42 14.60 -6.54
CA GLU A 38 -3.95 15.42 -7.65
C GLU A 38 -4.95 15.30 -8.80
N VAL A 39 -5.48 16.43 -9.22
CA VAL A 39 -6.53 16.50 -10.26
C VAL A 39 -6.11 17.50 -11.32
N LEU A 40 -6.20 17.11 -12.58
CA LEU A 40 -5.95 18.02 -13.70
C LEU A 40 -7.16 18.96 -13.87
N VAL A 41 -6.89 20.25 -13.88
CA VAL A 41 -7.89 21.31 -14.09
C VAL A 41 -7.43 22.27 -15.18
N PRO A 42 -8.34 22.89 -15.95
CA PRO A 42 -7.96 23.77 -17.04
C PRO A 42 -7.46 25.15 -16.58
N ASN A 43 -7.91 25.60 -15.41
CA ASN A 43 -7.58 26.93 -14.87
C ASN A 43 -7.90 27.01 -13.37
N GLU A 44 -7.57 28.15 -12.73
CA GLU A 44 -7.72 28.41 -11.30
C GLU A 44 -9.08 29.05 -10.93
N THR A 45 -10.09 29.00 -11.78
CA THR A 45 -11.39 29.58 -11.45
C THR A 45 -12.08 28.82 -10.32
N SER A 46 -12.94 29.51 -9.55
CA SER A 46 -13.68 28.89 -8.43
C SER A 46 -14.57 27.72 -8.90
N ARG A 47 -15.03 27.74 -10.14
CA ARG A 47 -15.82 26.66 -10.73
C ARG A 47 -14.94 25.38 -10.90
N GLU A 48 -13.74 25.55 -11.45
CA GLU A 48 -12.82 24.44 -11.69
C GLU A 48 -12.20 23.94 -10.39
N LEU A 49 -11.97 24.83 -9.41
CA LEU A 49 -11.59 24.42 -8.04
C LEU A 49 -12.67 23.53 -7.41
N LEU A 50 -13.95 23.91 -7.50
CA LEU A 50 -15.04 23.10 -6.96
C LEU A 50 -15.17 21.75 -7.69
N ALA A 51 -15.06 21.73 -9.03
CA ALA A 51 -15.08 20.50 -9.80
C ALA A 51 -13.88 19.59 -9.44
N GLY A 52 -12.68 20.16 -9.35
CA GLY A 52 -11.47 19.46 -8.97
C GLY A 52 -11.52 18.96 -7.53
N SER A 53 -12.04 19.74 -6.58
CA SER A 53 -12.17 19.30 -5.18
C SER A 53 -13.16 18.14 -5.04
N ARG A 54 -14.24 18.12 -5.83
CA ARG A 54 -15.17 17.00 -5.89
C ARG A 54 -14.49 15.73 -6.42
N ALA A 55 -13.72 15.84 -7.49
CA ALA A 55 -12.96 14.72 -8.06
C ALA A 55 -11.88 14.24 -7.09
N GLY A 56 -11.13 15.15 -6.49
CA GLY A 56 -10.08 14.83 -5.52
C GLY A 56 -10.61 14.15 -4.26
N LEU A 57 -11.74 14.62 -3.71
CA LEU A 57 -12.38 13.96 -2.57
C LEU A 57 -12.82 12.54 -2.95
N ALA A 58 -13.40 12.35 -4.15
CA ALA A 58 -13.79 11.02 -4.62
C ALA A 58 -12.59 10.08 -4.75
N GLN A 59 -11.46 10.55 -5.30
CA GLN A 59 -10.21 9.77 -5.39
C GLN A 59 -9.74 9.30 -4.00
N VAL A 60 -9.67 10.20 -3.03
CA VAL A 60 -9.23 9.87 -1.66
C VAL A 60 -10.20 8.89 -1.01
N LEU A 61 -11.50 9.08 -1.17
CA LEU A 61 -12.49 8.17 -0.59
C LEU A 61 -12.41 6.77 -1.19
N VAL A 62 -12.25 6.62 -2.51
CA VAL A 62 -12.00 5.31 -3.17
C VAL A 62 -10.72 4.67 -2.64
N ARG A 63 -9.66 5.45 -2.55
CA ARG A 63 -8.35 4.99 -2.07
C ARG A 63 -8.39 4.53 -0.63
N VAL A 64 -9.02 5.30 0.26
CA VAL A 64 -9.08 5.01 1.70
C VAL A 64 -10.13 3.98 2.04
N SER A 65 -11.24 3.89 1.31
CA SER A 65 -12.23 2.81 1.53
C SER A 65 -11.85 1.49 0.86
N GLY A 66 -11.00 1.55 -0.18
CA GLY A 66 -10.77 0.41 -1.08
C GLY A 66 -11.97 0.10 -2.00
N SER A 67 -13.10 0.74 -1.82
CA SER A 67 -14.34 0.48 -2.57
C SER A 67 -14.53 1.46 -3.73
N ARG A 68 -14.90 0.94 -4.89
CA ARG A 68 -15.31 1.75 -6.06
C ARG A 68 -16.76 2.20 -6.01
N ALA A 69 -17.59 1.51 -5.23
CA ALA A 69 -19.05 1.77 -5.15
C ALA A 69 -19.41 2.95 -4.24
N ILE A 70 -18.45 3.80 -3.87
CA ILE A 70 -18.69 4.96 -3.00
C ILE A 70 -19.74 5.93 -3.55
N GLN A 71 -19.84 6.04 -4.88
CA GLN A 71 -20.74 6.99 -5.54
C GLN A 71 -22.23 6.62 -5.39
N GLU A 72 -22.55 5.41 -5.01
CA GLU A 72 -23.91 4.95 -4.74
C GLU A 72 -24.38 5.29 -3.33
N ASN A 73 -23.45 5.67 -2.44
CA ASN A 73 -23.73 5.98 -1.05
C ASN A 73 -24.22 7.42 -0.90
N LYS A 74 -25.41 7.61 -0.31
CA LYS A 74 -26.04 8.93 -0.16
C LYS A 74 -25.21 9.90 0.68
N VAL A 75 -24.57 9.42 1.75
CA VAL A 75 -23.71 10.24 2.62
C VAL A 75 -22.50 10.76 1.84
N ILE A 76 -21.90 9.90 1.01
CA ILE A 76 -20.78 10.28 0.14
C ILE A 76 -21.22 11.29 -0.92
N VAL A 77 -22.36 11.06 -1.58
CA VAL A 77 -22.90 12.01 -2.58
C VAL A 77 -23.12 13.40 -1.97
N GLU A 78 -23.67 13.47 -0.75
CA GLU A 78 -23.82 14.76 -0.02
C GLU A 78 -22.46 15.40 0.29
N ALA A 79 -21.47 14.62 0.70
CA ALA A 79 -20.11 15.10 0.98
C ALA A 79 -19.43 15.63 -0.29
N LEU A 80 -19.55 14.92 -1.40
CA LEU A 80 -19.04 15.34 -2.71
C LEU A 80 -19.66 16.67 -3.19
N ASN A 81 -20.91 16.96 -2.85
CA ASN A 81 -21.55 18.22 -3.16
C ASN A 81 -21.07 19.39 -2.26
N LYS A 82 -20.35 19.08 -1.16
CA LYS A 82 -19.73 20.03 -0.22
C LYS A 82 -18.24 19.78 -0.12
N SER A 83 -17.58 19.38 -1.19
CA SER A 83 -16.19 18.92 -1.23
C SER A 83 -15.19 19.99 -0.75
N ASP A 84 -15.54 21.26 -0.91
CA ASP A 84 -14.77 22.41 -0.45
C ASP A 84 -14.60 22.49 1.09
N SER A 85 -15.43 21.78 1.85
CA SER A 85 -15.33 21.73 3.33
C SER A 85 -14.43 20.61 3.86
N TYR A 86 -13.87 19.74 3.00
CA TYR A 86 -13.14 18.55 3.42
C TYR A 86 -11.62 18.67 3.30
N TYR A 87 -11.09 19.43 2.33
CA TYR A 87 -9.64 19.67 2.26
C TYR A 87 -9.23 20.80 3.21
N TYR A 88 -8.04 20.68 3.79
CA TYR A 88 -7.48 21.74 4.65
C TYR A 88 -6.45 22.61 3.92
N GLN A 89 -5.92 22.12 2.80
CA GLN A 89 -4.94 22.82 1.99
C GLN A 89 -5.12 22.44 0.52
N TYR A 90 -4.90 23.40 -0.38
CA TYR A 90 -4.80 23.17 -1.81
C TYR A 90 -3.73 24.05 -2.44
N GLY A 91 -3.26 23.65 -3.63
CA GLY A 91 -2.30 24.40 -4.43
C GLY A 91 -2.36 23.99 -5.88
N TYR A 92 -1.81 24.82 -6.76
CA TYR A 92 -1.71 24.55 -8.19
C TYR A 92 -0.25 24.42 -8.59
N GLU A 93 0.03 23.44 -9.45
CA GLU A 93 1.31 23.20 -10.08
C GLU A 93 1.12 23.16 -11.60
N SER A 94 2.12 23.63 -12.35
CA SER A 94 2.09 23.52 -13.81
C SER A 94 2.22 22.06 -14.23
N SER A 95 1.43 21.66 -15.23
CA SER A 95 1.50 20.33 -15.84
C SER A 95 1.84 20.44 -17.33
N ASP A 96 2.52 19.46 -17.88
CA ASP A 96 2.71 19.33 -19.33
C ASP A 96 1.59 18.57 -20.01
N GLU A 97 0.64 18.05 -19.24
CA GLU A 97 -0.50 17.32 -19.75
C GLU A 97 -1.51 18.25 -20.43
N LEU A 98 -2.09 17.75 -21.52
CA LEU A 98 -3.14 18.43 -22.27
C LEU A 98 -4.50 17.80 -21.94
N ILE A 99 -5.46 18.67 -21.63
CA ILE A 99 -6.86 18.28 -21.42
C ILE A 99 -7.74 18.98 -22.43
N PHE A 100 -8.87 18.34 -22.77
CA PHE A 100 -9.87 18.94 -23.63
C PHE A 100 -10.80 19.83 -22.81
N PHE A 101 -10.79 21.14 -23.09
CA PHE A 101 -11.61 22.11 -22.38
C PHE A 101 -12.20 23.14 -23.35
N GLU A 102 -13.52 23.35 -23.28
CA GLU A 102 -14.30 24.32 -24.13
C GLU A 102 -14.07 24.19 -25.64
N GLY A 103 -13.75 22.97 -26.10
CA GLY A 103 -13.55 22.68 -27.52
C GLY A 103 -12.09 22.67 -27.98
N ASP A 104 -11.16 23.05 -27.12
CA ASP A 104 -9.72 23.13 -27.42
C ASP A 104 -8.86 22.26 -26.49
N LEU A 105 -7.68 21.83 -26.97
CA LEU A 105 -6.66 21.22 -26.14
C LEU A 105 -5.91 22.30 -25.36
N THR A 106 -6.07 22.29 -24.05
CA THR A 106 -5.48 23.27 -23.15
C THR A 106 -4.47 22.58 -22.21
N ARG A 107 -3.35 23.26 -21.92
CA ARG A 107 -2.40 22.79 -20.92
C ARG A 107 -3.05 22.81 -19.54
N ALA A 108 -3.08 21.67 -18.87
CA ALA A 108 -3.68 21.53 -17.56
C ALA A 108 -2.82 22.15 -16.45
N LEU A 109 -3.46 22.51 -15.37
CA LEU A 109 -2.83 22.70 -14.07
C LEU A 109 -3.13 21.47 -13.22
N LYS A 110 -2.17 21.06 -12.40
CA LYS A 110 -2.35 20.01 -11.39
C LYS A 110 -2.81 20.67 -10.10
N LEU A 111 -4.08 20.47 -9.77
CA LEU A 111 -4.66 20.87 -8.48
C LEU A 111 -4.33 19.79 -7.45
N ARG A 112 -3.50 20.13 -6.46
CA ARG A 112 -3.16 19.28 -5.33
C ARG A 112 -4.02 19.65 -4.14
N LEU A 113 -4.69 18.67 -3.54
CA LEU A 113 -5.61 18.81 -2.40
C LEU A 113 -5.16 17.90 -1.27
N SER A 114 -5.06 18.43 -0.04
CA SER A 114 -4.67 17.67 1.15
C SER A 114 -5.84 17.53 2.10
N TYR A 115 -6.06 16.33 2.62
CA TYR A 115 -7.18 15.98 3.49
C TYR A 115 -6.68 15.46 4.83
N GLU A 116 -7.40 15.84 5.91
CA GLU A 116 -7.09 15.34 7.25
C GLU A 116 -7.56 13.88 7.40
N PRO A 117 -6.67 12.94 7.76
CA PRO A 117 -6.99 11.52 7.87
C PRO A 117 -8.21 11.21 8.74
N SER A 118 -8.32 11.88 9.89
CA SER A 118 -9.42 11.71 10.83
C SER A 118 -10.77 12.11 10.24
N VAL A 119 -10.81 13.18 9.43
CA VAL A 119 -12.04 13.68 8.80
C VAL A 119 -12.52 12.72 7.71
N ILE A 120 -11.59 12.18 6.91
CA ILE A 120 -11.90 11.19 5.87
C ILE A 120 -12.40 9.89 6.51
N ALA A 121 -11.71 9.39 7.54
CA ALA A 121 -12.13 8.18 8.24
C ALA A 121 -13.51 8.34 8.89
N GLU A 122 -13.80 9.48 9.52
CA GLU A 122 -15.12 9.76 10.09
C GLU A 122 -16.22 9.81 9.03
N LEU A 123 -15.93 10.40 7.85
CA LEU A 123 -16.89 10.43 6.73
C LEU A 123 -17.22 9.02 6.26
N LEU A 124 -16.19 8.15 6.08
CA LEU A 124 -16.38 6.76 5.68
C LEU A 124 -17.19 5.97 6.71
N ARG A 125 -16.91 6.13 8.02
CA ARG A 125 -17.68 5.50 9.09
C ARG A 125 -19.16 5.92 9.07
N ARG A 126 -19.45 7.22 8.90
CA ARG A 126 -20.84 7.71 8.77
C ARG A 126 -21.54 7.15 7.55
N ALA A 127 -20.79 6.80 6.51
CA ALA A 127 -21.29 6.19 5.30
C ALA A 127 -21.40 4.64 5.40
N ASP A 128 -21.03 4.06 6.55
CA ASP A 128 -20.92 2.61 6.76
C ASP A 128 -20.01 1.93 5.71
N LEU A 129 -18.91 2.61 5.39
CA LEU A 129 -17.87 2.14 4.47
C LEU A 129 -16.60 1.79 5.25
N PRO A 130 -15.84 0.77 4.79
CA PRO A 130 -14.62 0.36 5.45
C PRO A 130 -13.54 1.45 5.35
N VAL A 131 -12.56 1.37 6.27
CA VAL A 131 -11.39 2.25 6.28
C VAL A 131 -10.13 1.41 6.10
N TRP A 132 -9.45 1.59 4.99
CA TRP A 132 -8.15 1.01 4.72
C TRP A 132 -7.06 2.08 4.92
N GLY A 133 -6.42 2.03 6.07
CA GLY A 133 -5.42 3.02 6.48
C GLY A 133 -4.09 2.92 5.74
N SER A 134 -3.05 3.52 6.33
CA SER A 134 -1.70 3.63 5.74
C SER A 134 -0.91 2.33 5.72
N ASN A 135 -1.28 1.35 6.54
CA ASN A 135 -0.63 0.04 6.60
C ASN A 135 -1.08 -0.80 5.41
N ARG A 136 -0.30 -0.74 4.34
CA ARG A 136 -0.63 -1.37 3.06
C ARG A 136 0.50 -2.26 2.60
N PRO A 137 0.20 -3.48 2.09
CA PRO A 137 1.23 -4.38 1.62
C PRO A 137 1.92 -3.83 0.37
N GLU A 138 3.22 -4.08 0.26
CA GLU A 138 3.95 -3.89 -0.99
C GLU A 138 3.72 -5.09 -1.93
N VAL A 139 3.42 -4.79 -3.18
CA VAL A 139 3.12 -5.79 -4.20
C VAL A 139 4.25 -5.88 -5.21
N MET A 140 4.97 -7.00 -5.22
CA MET A 140 5.99 -7.29 -6.24
C MET A 140 5.33 -7.75 -7.54
N VAL A 141 5.62 -7.07 -8.64
CA VAL A 141 5.00 -7.32 -9.96
C VAL A 141 5.98 -8.02 -10.88
N TRP A 142 5.66 -9.24 -11.27
CA TRP A 142 6.31 -9.98 -12.33
C TRP A 142 5.37 -10.10 -13.53
N LEU A 143 5.40 -9.11 -14.41
CA LEU A 143 4.55 -9.05 -15.59
C LEU A 143 5.38 -9.27 -16.85
N ALA A 144 5.08 -10.34 -17.59
CA ALA A 144 5.63 -10.55 -18.91
C ALA A 144 4.65 -10.02 -19.97
N TYR A 145 5.15 -9.35 -20.99
CA TYR A 145 4.35 -8.82 -22.09
C TYR A 145 5.00 -9.14 -23.44
N MET A 146 4.19 -9.14 -24.47
CA MET A 146 4.66 -9.33 -25.85
C MET A 146 4.69 -7.98 -26.56
N GLU A 147 5.82 -7.67 -27.16
CA GLU A 147 6.00 -6.50 -28.01
C GLU A 147 6.84 -6.91 -29.22
N ASN A 148 6.41 -6.53 -30.44
CA ASN A 148 7.08 -6.88 -31.68
C ASN A 148 7.42 -8.39 -31.85
N ARG A 149 6.54 -9.27 -31.36
CA ARG A 149 6.69 -10.73 -31.31
C ARG A 149 7.78 -11.25 -30.35
N GLU A 150 8.35 -10.39 -29.55
CA GLU A 150 9.30 -10.75 -28.50
C GLU A 150 8.65 -10.64 -27.12
N ARG A 151 9.08 -11.47 -26.20
CA ARG A 151 8.56 -11.46 -24.82
C ARG A 151 9.55 -10.76 -23.92
N HIS A 152 9.05 -9.83 -23.14
CA HIS A 152 9.81 -9.04 -22.18
C HIS A 152 9.20 -9.17 -20.79
N ILE A 153 10.00 -8.92 -19.74
CA ILE A 153 9.51 -8.70 -18.38
C ILE A 153 9.50 -7.18 -18.16
N LEU A 154 8.41 -6.68 -17.59
CA LEU A 154 8.31 -5.29 -17.18
C LEU A 154 9.19 -5.05 -15.95
N ASP A 155 10.11 -4.10 -16.04
CA ASP A 155 11.07 -3.77 -15.00
C ASP A 155 10.98 -2.30 -14.57
N GLU A 156 11.66 -1.95 -13.48
CA GLU A 156 11.67 -0.57 -12.96
C GLU A 156 12.30 0.44 -13.92
N ALA A 157 13.22 0.02 -14.79
CA ALA A 157 13.89 0.86 -15.77
C ALA A 157 13.13 0.98 -17.10
N SER A 158 12.07 0.21 -17.29
CA SER A 158 11.26 0.23 -18.51
C SER A 158 10.66 1.61 -18.74
N ARG A 159 10.81 2.12 -19.97
CA ARG A 159 10.11 3.34 -20.43
C ARG A 159 8.78 3.02 -21.10
N SER A 160 8.17 1.90 -20.73
CA SER A 160 6.92 1.44 -21.29
C SER A 160 5.74 2.25 -20.74
N GLU A 161 4.79 2.57 -21.60
CA GLU A 161 3.52 3.18 -21.20
C GLU A 161 2.75 2.27 -20.23
N LEU A 162 2.91 0.94 -20.35
CA LEU A 162 2.34 -0.03 -19.43
C LEU A 162 2.82 0.17 -17.99
N LEU A 163 4.12 0.48 -17.79
CA LEU A 163 4.67 0.74 -16.45
C LEU A 163 4.06 2.00 -15.84
N SER A 164 4.00 3.08 -16.62
CA SER A 164 3.43 4.36 -16.18
C SER A 164 1.96 4.19 -15.82
N PHE A 165 1.19 3.52 -16.66
CA PHE A 165 -0.23 3.24 -16.42
C PHE A 165 -0.45 2.39 -15.16
N LEU A 166 0.35 1.33 -14.97
CA LEU A 166 0.25 0.49 -13.77
C LEU A 166 0.53 1.27 -12.49
N LYS A 167 1.59 2.09 -12.49
CA LYS A 167 1.95 2.93 -11.33
C LYS A 167 0.85 3.95 -11.01
N GLU A 168 0.31 4.61 -12.02
CA GLU A 168 -0.77 5.57 -11.87
C GLU A 168 -2.03 4.89 -11.31
N ARG A 169 -2.48 3.80 -11.96
CA ARG A 169 -3.68 3.08 -11.52
C ARG A 169 -3.54 2.50 -10.11
N ALA A 170 -2.38 1.95 -9.78
CA ALA A 170 -2.11 1.47 -8.42
C ALA A 170 -2.14 2.60 -7.39
N SER A 171 -1.59 3.77 -7.73
CA SER A 171 -1.65 4.97 -6.88
C SER A 171 -3.08 5.44 -6.63
N GLU A 172 -3.94 5.44 -7.66
CA GLU A 172 -5.36 5.75 -7.52
C GLU A 172 -6.08 4.82 -6.53
N ARG A 173 -5.67 3.54 -6.50
CA ARG A 173 -6.21 2.51 -5.61
C ARG A 173 -5.45 2.42 -4.28
N GLY A 174 -4.37 3.20 -4.12
CA GLY A 174 -3.54 3.21 -2.92
C GLY A 174 -2.72 1.93 -2.74
N ILE A 175 -2.26 1.32 -3.81
CA ILE A 175 -1.38 0.14 -3.80
C ILE A 175 0.04 0.57 -4.15
N SER A 176 1.02 0.10 -3.37
CA SER A 176 2.44 0.25 -3.67
C SER A 176 2.92 -0.92 -4.53
N LEU A 177 3.42 -0.63 -5.72
CA LEU A 177 3.99 -1.63 -6.62
C LEU A 177 5.51 -1.58 -6.62
N LEU A 178 6.14 -2.75 -6.53
CA LEU A 178 7.55 -2.98 -6.76
C LEU A 178 7.74 -3.69 -8.09
N PHE A 179 8.74 -3.28 -8.86
CA PHE A 179 9.10 -3.94 -10.11
C PHE A 179 10.52 -4.50 -10.03
N PRO A 180 10.84 -5.61 -10.74
CA PRO A 180 12.19 -6.16 -10.73
C PRO A 180 13.18 -5.18 -11.36
N ILE A 181 14.43 -5.24 -10.89
CA ILE A 181 15.54 -4.46 -11.46
C ILE A 181 16.10 -5.18 -12.70
N LEU A 182 15.86 -6.47 -12.83
CA LEU A 182 16.39 -7.40 -13.86
C LEU A 182 17.91 -7.39 -13.97
N ASP A 183 18.61 -7.22 -12.82
CA ASP A 183 20.05 -7.38 -12.76
C ASP A 183 20.48 -8.86 -12.90
N LEU A 184 21.79 -9.13 -12.78
CA LEU A 184 22.32 -10.50 -12.85
C LEU A 184 21.73 -11.43 -11.79
N THR A 185 21.32 -10.89 -10.65
CA THR A 185 20.70 -11.69 -9.59
C THR A 185 19.30 -12.14 -9.98
N ASP A 186 18.49 -11.24 -10.54
CA ASP A 186 17.15 -11.59 -11.01
C ASP A 186 17.22 -12.55 -12.20
N THR A 187 18.01 -12.22 -13.22
CA THR A 187 18.12 -13.03 -14.45
C THR A 187 18.74 -14.41 -14.20
N SER A 188 19.47 -14.60 -13.11
CA SER A 188 19.96 -15.93 -12.69
C SER A 188 18.89 -16.79 -12.01
N ARG A 189 17.82 -16.17 -11.47
CA ARG A 189 16.77 -16.84 -10.68
C ARG A 189 15.50 -17.10 -11.47
N ILE A 190 15.19 -16.20 -12.40
CA ILE A 190 13.97 -16.27 -13.20
C ILE A 190 14.20 -15.78 -14.62
N SER A 191 13.59 -16.46 -15.58
CA SER A 191 13.65 -16.16 -17.00
C SER A 191 12.30 -15.69 -17.53
N VAL A 192 12.29 -15.02 -18.69
CA VAL A 192 11.07 -14.56 -19.37
C VAL A 192 10.06 -15.72 -19.59
N PRO A 193 10.45 -16.92 -20.06
CA PRO A 193 9.51 -18.04 -20.18
C PRO A 193 8.88 -18.49 -18.87
N GLU A 194 9.60 -18.40 -17.74
CA GLU A 194 9.09 -18.78 -16.43
C GLU A 194 8.05 -17.78 -15.89
N VAL A 195 8.26 -16.47 -16.10
CA VAL A 195 7.24 -15.45 -15.81
C VAL A 195 6.04 -15.60 -16.72
N TRP A 196 6.27 -15.77 -18.03
CA TRP A 196 5.22 -15.99 -19.02
C TRP A 196 4.35 -17.21 -18.71
N GLY A 197 4.97 -18.28 -18.24
CA GLY A 197 4.30 -19.51 -17.81
C GLY A 197 3.69 -19.42 -16.42
N GLN A 198 3.92 -18.33 -15.69
CA GLN A 198 3.50 -18.13 -14.29
C GLN A 198 3.95 -19.27 -13.37
N PHE A 199 5.24 -19.63 -13.43
CA PHE A 199 5.80 -20.67 -12.57
C PHE A 199 5.95 -20.14 -11.16
N ARG A 200 4.88 -20.30 -10.34
CA ARG A 200 4.70 -19.70 -9.02
C ARG A 200 5.92 -19.87 -8.12
N GLU A 201 6.44 -21.08 -8.00
CA GLU A 201 7.63 -21.37 -7.18
C GLU A 201 8.86 -20.57 -7.62
N LYS A 202 9.06 -20.38 -8.94
CA LYS A 202 10.16 -19.57 -9.48
C LYS A 202 9.95 -18.09 -9.20
N VAL A 203 8.74 -17.60 -9.37
CA VAL A 203 8.35 -16.21 -9.09
C VAL A 203 8.53 -15.91 -7.61
N GLU A 204 8.07 -16.76 -6.70
CA GLU A 204 8.27 -16.62 -5.24
C GLU A 204 9.75 -16.57 -4.88
N ASN A 205 10.55 -17.47 -5.45
CA ASN A 205 11.98 -17.54 -5.16
C ASN A 205 12.73 -16.30 -5.65
N ALA A 206 12.39 -15.76 -6.82
CA ALA A 206 12.94 -14.51 -7.32
C ALA A 206 12.52 -13.30 -6.48
N SER A 207 11.28 -13.30 -5.98
CA SER A 207 10.72 -12.22 -5.16
C SER A 207 11.36 -12.08 -3.78
N ARG A 208 11.94 -13.14 -3.21
CA ARG A 208 12.49 -13.13 -1.84
C ARG A 208 13.49 -12.01 -1.55
N ARG A 209 14.25 -11.58 -2.55
CA ARG A 209 15.23 -10.48 -2.35
C ARG A 209 14.57 -9.12 -2.12
N TYR A 210 13.34 -8.96 -2.57
CA TYR A 210 12.56 -7.73 -2.45
C TYR A 210 11.70 -7.71 -1.18
N ALA A 211 11.59 -8.87 -0.50
CA ALA A 211 10.78 -9.08 0.72
C ALA A 211 9.35 -8.51 0.62
N PRO A 212 8.60 -8.71 -0.49
CA PRO A 212 7.24 -8.20 -0.61
C PRO A 212 6.26 -9.03 0.21
N GLU A 213 5.18 -8.41 0.66
CA GLU A 213 4.07 -9.11 1.30
C GLU A 213 3.19 -9.83 0.28
N ILE A 214 3.03 -9.24 -0.90
CA ILE A 214 2.18 -9.77 -1.99
C ILE A 214 3.00 -9.88 -3.28
N ILE A 215 2.72 -10.91 -4.04
CA ILE A 215 3.30 -11.11 -5.38
C ILE A 215 2.16 -11.13 -6.39
N LEU A 216 2.25 -10.30 -7.41
CA LEU A 216 1.42 -10.33 -8.61
C LEU A 216 2.27 -10.84 -9.77
N THR A 217 1.87 -11.92 -10.42
CA THR A 217 2.51 -12.40 -11.64
C THR A 217 1.50 -12.47 -12.77
N GLY A 218 1.95 -12.18 -13.99
CA GLY A 218 1.03 -12.19 -15.12
C GLY A 218 1.73 -12.16 -16.47
N ARG A 219 0.91 -12.34 -17.51
CA ARG A 219 1.32 -12.14 -18.90
C ARG A 219 0.27 -11.37 -19.68
N LEU A 220 0.74 -10.54 -20.59
CA LEU A 220 -0.07 -9.84 -21.60
C LEU A 220 0.35 -10.29 -22.99
N TYR A 221 -0.60 -10.79 -23.74
CA TYR A 221 -0.43 -11.09 -25.16
C TYR A 221 -1.07 -9.93 -25.94
N ASN A 222 -0.22 -9.12 -26.58
CA ASN A 222 -0.64 -7.96 -27.34
C ASN A 222 0.01 -8.02 -28.73
N GLU A 223 -0.77 -8.34 -29.74
CA GLU A 223 -0.35 -8.28 -31.13
C GLU A 223 -1.20 -7.27 -31.93
N PRO A 224 -0.60 -6.62 -32.93
CA PRO A 224 -1.33 -5.68 -33.76
C PRO A 224 -2.56 -6.31 -34.39
N ASN A 225 -3.70 -5.61 -34.31
CA ASN A 225 -5.00 -6.02 -34.83
C ASN A 225 -5.63 -7.27 -34.19
N GLN A 226 -5.16 -7.68 -33.01
CA GLN A 226 -5.79 -8.72 -32.19
C GLN A 226 -6.24 -8.13 -30.85
N PRO A 227 -7.26 -8.72 -30.21
CA PRO A 227 -7.57 -8.38 -28.82
C PRO A 227 -6.37 -8.67 -27.91
N VAL A 228 -6.23 -7.86 -26.87
CA VAL A 228 -5.23 -8.09 -25.83
C VAL A 228 -5.74 -9.15 -24.89
N GLU A 229 -5.00 -10.22 -24.74
CA GLU A 229 -5.29 -11.30 -23.81
C GLU A 229 -4.35 -11.24 -22.61
N GLY A 230 -4.87 -11.42 -21.43
CA GLY A 230 -4.07 -11.48 -20.22
C GLY A 230 -4.49 -12.57 -19.27
N ARG A 231 -3.49 -13.04 -18.54
CA ARG A 231 -3.69 -13.98 -17.43
C ARG A 231 -2.78 -13.58 -16.29
N TRP A 232 -3.32 -13.53 -15.09
CA TRP A 232 -2.58 -13.11 -13.91
C TRP A 232 -2.91 -13.98 -12.71
N SER A 233 -2.04 -13.90 -11.70
CA SER A 233 -2.27 -14.52 -10.41
C SER A 233 -1.59 -13.69 -9.33
N HIS A 234 -2.19 -13.62 -8.13
CA HIS A 234 -1.55 -13.03 -6.94
C HIS A 234 -1.71 -13.95 -5.73
N ASN A 235 -0.78 -13.84 -4.78
CA ASN A 235 -0.75 -14.70 -3.59
C ASN A 235 -1.36 -14.05 -2.34
N GLY A 236 -2.41 -13.24 -2.50
CA GLY A 236 -3.16 -12.73 -1.37
C GLY A 236 -3.73 -13.86 -0.50
N PHE A 237 -3.87 -13.63 0.82
CA PHE A 237 -4.42 -14.60 1.78
C PHE A 237 -3.63 -15.92 1.95
N GLY A 238 -2.36 -15.96 1.54
CA GLY A 238 -1.56 -17.19 1.58
C GLY A 238 -1.90 -18.21 0.50
N GLU A 239 -2.89 -17.93 -0.34
CA GLU A 239 -3.28 -18.73 -1.49
C GLU A 239 -3.17 -17.93 -2.80
N TRP A 240 -2.90 -18.63 -3.90
CA TRP A 240 -2.84 -18.02 -5.21
C TRP A 240 -4.24 -17.90 -5.82
N GLN A 241 -4.67 -16.67 -6.02
CA GLN A 241 -5.86 -16.34 -6.81
C GLN A 241 -5.46 -16.04 -8.24
N SER A 242 -6.31 -16.39 -9.21
CA SER A 242 -6.00 -16.24 -10.64
C SER A 242 -7.16 -15.59 -11.37
N GLY A 243 -6.83 -14.83 -12.41
CA GLY A 243 -7.79 -14.25 -13.33
C GLY A 243 -7.29 -14.27 -14.76
N GLU A 244 -8.20 -14.10 -15.69
CA GLU A 244 -7.92 -13.92 -17.10
C GLU A 244 -8.92 -12.96 -17.73
N GLY A 245 -8.52 -12.28 -18.80
CA GLY A 245 -9.38 -11.33 -19.49
C GLY A 245 -8.94 -11.12 -20.92
N VAL A 246 -9.86 -10.58 -21.70
CA VAL A 246 -9.65 -10.20 -23.10
C VAL A 246 -10.27 -8.82 -23.30
N THR A 247 -9.46 -7.88 -23.80
CA THR A 247 -9.87 -6.49 -24.00
C THR A 247 -9.40 -5.96 -25.35
N SER A 248 -9.87 -4.77 -25.74
CA SER A 248 -9.43 -4.15 -26.97
C SER A 248 -8.06 -3.46 -26.85
N VAL A 249 -7.72 -2.99 -25.63
CA VAL A 249 -6.47 -2.27 -25.35
C VAL A 249 -5.88 -2.78 -24.03
N ALA A 250 -4.55 -2.69 -23.90
CA ALA A 250 -3.82 -3.22 -22.75
C ALA A 250 -4.19 -2.52 -21.44
N GLU A 251 -4.44 -1.22 -21.48
CA GLU A 251 -4.78 -0.39 -20.33
C GLU A 251 -6.06 -0.86 -19.63
N ASP A 252 -7.08 -1.29 -20.40
CA ASP A 252 -8.32 -1.80 -19.80
C ASP A 252 -8.08 -3.10 -19.03
N LEU A 253 -7.21 -3.97 -19.56
CA LEU A 253 -6.84 -5.21 -18.88
C LEU A 253 -5.98 -4.94 -17.63
N LEU A 254 -5.01 -4.04 -17.72
CA LEU A 254 -4.21 -3.63 -16.57
C LEU A 254 -5.05 -2.98 -15.49
N ARG A 255 -6.03 -2.16 -15.88
CA ARG A 255 -7.03 -1.58 -14.96
C ARG A 255 -7.79 -2.67 -14.22
N GLU A 256 -8.27 -3.68 -14.93
CA GLU A 256 -8.99 -4.81 -14.33
C GLU A 256 -8.10 -5.57 -13.33
N ILE A 257 -6.84 -5.83 -13.69
CA ILE A 257 -5.87 -6.51 -12.82
C ILE A 257 -5.68 -5.75 -11.51
N ILE A 258 -5.40 -4.44 -11.59
CA ILE A 258 -5.17 -3.61 -10.40
C ILE A 258 -6.45 -3.45 -9.59
N ASP A 259 -7.60 -3.29 -10.24
CA ASP A 259 -8.88 -3.15 -9.55
C ASP A 259 -9.25 -4.40 -8.75
N ARG A 260 -9.09 -5.59 -9.34
CA ARG A 260 -9.32 -6.87 -8.64
C ARG A 260 -8.34 -7.06 -7.49
N LEU A 261 -7.07 -6.82 -7.73
CA LEU A 261 -6.06 -6.87 -6.68
C LEU A 261 -6.40 -5.92 -5.51
N ALA A 262 -6.81 -4.69 -5.82
CA ALA A 262 -7.20 -3.70 -4.82
C ALA A 262 -8.44 -4.13 -4.03
N ASP A 263 -9.45 -4.66 -4.72
CA ASP A 263 -10.69 -5.14 -4.09
C ASP A 263 -10.38 -6.32 -3.14
N ASP A 264 -9.53 -7.27 -3.57
CA ASP A 264 -9.11 -8.41 -2.75
C ASP A 264 -8.30 -7.96 -1.52
N LEU A 265 -7.33 -7.06 -1.72
CA LEU A 265 -6.55 -6.52 -0.60
C LEU A 265 -7.41 -5.67 0.34
N ALA A 266 -8.33 -4.87 -0.18
CA ALA A 266 -9.25 -4.10 0.66
C ALA A 266 -10.15 -5.02 1.51
N SER A 267 -10.62 -6.13 0.97
CA SER A 267 -11.41 -7.11 1.73
C SER A 267 -10.62 -7.73 2.90
N LEU A 268 -9.29 -7.78 2.78
CA LEU A 268 -8.40 -8.31 3.82
C LEU A 268 -8.00 -7.26 4.85
N TYR A 269 -7.64 -6.06 4.39
CA TYR A 269 -6.99 -5.05 5.23
C TYR A 269 -7.88 -3.86 5.61
N ALA A 270 -8.94 -3.57 4.85
CA ALA A 270 -9.87 -2.51 5.21
C ALA A 270 -10.80 -2.98 6.34
N THR A 271 -10.96 -2.14 7.35
CA THR A 271 -11.73 -2.47 8.55
C THR A 271 -13.13 -1.90 8.47
N ASP A 272 -14.13 -2.74 8.77
CA ASP A 272 -15.52 -2.31 8.87
C ASP A 272 -15.74 -1.45 10.13
N SER A 273 -16.80 -0.66 10.16
CA SER A 273 -17.18 0.17 11.32
C SER A 273 -17.62 -0.65 12.55
N VAL A 274 -17.72 -1.96 12.43
CA VAL A 274 -18.08 -2.85 13.53
C VAL A 274 -16.98 -2.86 14.58
N GLN A 275 -17.32 -2.46 15.81
CA GLN A 275 -16.35 -2.41 16.90
C GLN A 275 -16.22 -3.78 17.58
N GLY A 276 -14.98 -4.28 17.64
CA GLY A 276 -14.59 -5.46 18.38
C GLY A 276 -13.69 -5.13 19.57
N LYS A 277 -13.47 -6.13 20.43
CA LYS A 277 -12.46 -6.08 21.49
C LYS A 277 -11.43 -7.16 21.25
N VAL A 278 -10.15 -6.78 21.42
CA VAL A 278 -9.02 -7.70 21.38
C VAL A 278 -8.15 -7.48 22.59
N GLU A 279 -7.87 -8.55 23.34
CA GLU A 279 -6.84 -8.52 24.36
C GLU A 279 -5.49 -8.88 23.76
N VAL A 280 -4.53 -7.98 23.93
CA VAL A 280 -3.17 -8.12 23.43
C VAL A 280 -2.19 -8.16 24.59
N THR A 281 -1.44 -9.24 24.70
CA THR A 281 -0.30 -9.34 25.61
C THR A 281 0.98 -9.15 24.79
N VAL A 282 1.81 -8.20 25.19
CA VAL A 282 3.11 -7.93 24.55
C VAL A 282 4.22 -8.33 25.50
N GLU A 283 5.04 -9.30 25.08
CA GLU A 283 6.25 -9.73 25.79
C GLU A 283 7.42 -8.79 25.51
N GLY A 284 8.31 -8.61 26.45
CA GLY A 284 9.51 -7.76 26.32
C GLY A 284 9.30 -6.32 26.75
N VAL A 285 8.13 -5.94 27.24
CA VAL A 285 7.86 -4.60 27.79
C VAL A 285 8.40 -4.52 29.21
N LYS A 286 9.65 -4.03 29.36
CA LYS A 286 10.41 -4.07 30.61
C LYS A 286 10.30 -2.78 31.45
N ASP A 287 9.93 -1.69 30.83
CA ASP A 287 9.91 -0.37 31.45
C ASP A 287 8.81 0.56 30.88
N LEU A 288 8.64 1.72 31.51
CA LEU A 288 7.64 2.71 31.14
C LEU A 288 7.89 3.31 29.74
N ARG A 289 9.14 3.35 29.27
CA ARG A 289 9.46 3.87 27.94
C ARG A 289 8.93 2.90 26.88
N LYS A 290 9.25 1.60 27.01
CA LYS A 290 8.75 0.56 26.09
C LYS A 290 7.23 0.49 26.11
N TYR A 291 6.60 0.64 27.29
CA TYR A 291 5.15 0.78 27.37
C TYR A 291 4.62 1.96 26.55
N ALA A 292 5.25 3.14 26.69
CA ALA A 292 4.82 4.34 25.97
C ALA A 292 4.96 4.16 24.43
N GLU A 293 6.05 3.52 23.98
CA GLU A 293 6.29 3.18 22.58
C GLU A 293 5.17 2.25 22.05
N ILE A 294 4.88 1.15 22.73
CA ILE A 294 3.84 0.18 22.34
C ILE A 294 2.44 0.81 22.37
N ASN A 295 2.14 1.59 23.40
CA ASN A 295 0.83 2.27 23.47
C ASN A 295 0.65 3.30 22.35
N LYS A 296 1.72 4.02 22.00
CA LYS A 296 1.72 4.93 20.85
C LYS A 296 1.57 4.16 19.54
N TYR A 297 2.27 3.03 19.39
CA TYR A 297 2.15 2.14 18.24
C TYR A 297 0.69 1.70 18.05
N PHE A 298 0.05 1.12 19.08
CA PHE A 298 -1.35 0.70 18.99
C PHE A 298 -2.30 1.84 18.64
N LYS A 299 -2.11 3.03 19.21
CA LYS A 299 -2.95 4.20 18.91
C LYS A 299 -2.81 4.70 17.47
N ASN A 300 -1.71 4.40 16.81
CA ASN A 300 -1.46 4.79 15.43
C ASN A 300 -1.94 3.75 14.41
N LEU A 301 -2.31 2.53 14.86
CA LEU A 301 -2.88 1.52 13.98
C LEU A 301 -4.29 1.90 13.53
N SER A 302 -4.57 1.85 12.23
CA SER A 302 -5.87 2.25 11.66
C SER A 302 -7.07 1.60 12.32
N PRO A 303 -7.06 0.29 12.67
CA PRO A 303 -8.23 -0.35 13.24
C PRO A 303 -8.40 -0.04 14.74
N VAL A 304 -7.42 0.56 15.41
CA VAL A 304 -7.47 0.78 16.86
C VAL A 304 -8.17 2.09 17.21
N VAL A 305 -9.36 1.97 17.79
CA VAL A 305 -10.14 3.12 18.29
C VAL A 305 -9.61 3.59 19.65
N SER A 306 -9.25 2.63 20.51
CA SER A 306 -8.67 2.93 21.81
C SER A 306 -7.78 1.81 22.33
N SER A 307 -6.73 2.17 23.06
CA SER A 307 -5.80 1.26 23.71
C SER A 307 -5.79 1.56 25.22
N THR A 308 -6.11 0.58 26.03
CA THR A 308 -6.14 0.68 27.49
C THR A 308 -5.23 -0.38 28.10
N LEU A 309 -4.28 0.05 28.92
CA LEU A 309 -3.45 -0.87 29.69
C LEU A 309 -4.31 -1.52 30.79
N LYS A 310 -4.38 -2.85 30.82
CA LYS A 310 -5.05 -3.60 31.88
C LYS A 310 -4.11 -3.86 33.05
N TYR A 311 -2.92 -4.36 32.76
CA TYR A 311 -1.86 -4.52 33.75
C TYR A 311 -0.49 -4.67 33.11
N MET A 312 0.54 -4.40 33.91
CA MET A 312 1.94 -4.50 33.53
C MET A 312 2.67 -5.37 34.55
N GLU A 313 3.46 -6.32 34.07
CA GLU A 313 4.36 -7.16 34.82
C GLU A 313 5.80 -7.01 34.29
N PRO A 314 6.83 -7.46 35.03
CA PRO A 314 8.22 -7.20 34.65
C PRO A 314 8.65 -7.63 33.25
N ASN A 315 7.95 -8.55 32.61
CA ASN A 315 8.30 -9.09 31.30
C ASN A 315 7.21 -8.94 30.25
N PHE A 316 6.00 -8.52 30.62
CA PHE A 316 4.92 -8.34 29.67
C PHE A 316 3.91 -7.28 30.11
N SER A 317 3.21 -6.71 29.14
CA SER A 317 2.08 -5.81 29.38
C SER A 317 0.86 -6.30 28.62
N ARG A 318 -0.32 -6.23 29.26
CA ARG A 318 -1.60 -6.58 28.64
C ARG A 318 -2.42 -5.34 28.37
N PHE A 319 -2.87 -5.22 27.13
CA PHE A 319 -3.71 -4.15 26.64
C PHE A 319 -5.08 -4.69 26.26
N GLU A 320 -6.12 -3.93 26.54
CA GLU A 320 -7.42 -4.07 25.90
C GLU A 320 -7.48 -3.05 24.77
N LEU A 321 -7.63 -3.55 23.55
CA LEU A 321 -7.81 -2.72 22.37
C LEU A 321 -9.27 -2.79 21.94
N ARG A 322 -9.89 -1.62 21.73
CA ARG A 322 -11.12 -1.52 20.96
C ARG A 322 -10.72 -1.31 19.51
N ILE A 323 -11.14 -2.20 18.66
CA ILE A 323 -10.80 -2.17 17.24
C ILE A 323 -12.05 -2.02 16.37
N GLU A 324 -11.89 -1.45 15.20
CA GLU A 324 -12.84 -1.54 14.09
C GLU A 324 -12.48 -2.74 13.23
N GLY A 325 -13.48 -3.48 12.73
CA GLY A 325 -13.29 -4.69 11.95
C GLY A 325 -13.07 -5.95 12.80
N GLN A 326 -12.62 -6.99 12.14
CA GLN A 326 -12.42 -8.31 12.73
C GLN A 326 -11.01 -8.48 13.33
N PRO A 327 -10.83 -9.33 14.35
CA PRO A 327 -9.51 -9.61 14.92
C PRO A 327 -8.49 -10.10 13.87
N GLU A 328 -8.95 -10.80 12.85
CA GLU A 328 -8.12 -11.28 11.74
C GLU A 328 -7.48 -10.13 10.97
N GLN A 329 -8.23 -9.09 10.66
CA GLN A 329 -7.75 -7.89 9.98
C GLN A 329 -6.71 -7.15 10.83
N PHE A 330 -6.96 -7.02 12.15
CA PHE A 330 -5.99 -6.46 13.09
C PHE A 330 -4.67 -7.24 13.08
N ILE A 331 -4.73 -8.59 13.10
CA ILE A 331 -3.54 -9.45 13.06
C ILE A 331 -2.74 -9.20 11.78
N GLU A 332 -3.40 -9.13 10.63
CA GLU A 332 -2.71 -8.89 9.36
C GLU A 332 -2.05 -7.50 9.28
N ILE A 333 -2.72 -6.48 9.82
CA ILE A 333 -2.16 -5.12 9.88
C ILE A 333 -0.92 -5.07 10.78
N VAL A 334 -0.96 -5.70 11.97
CA VAL A 334 0.21 -5.80 12.87
C VAL A 334 1.35 -6.58 12.21
N ARG A 335 1.03 -7.62 11.44
CA ARG A 335 2.03 -8.42 10.71
C ARG A 335 2.75 -7.60 9.64
N LEU A 336 2.04 -6.69 8.96
CA LEU A 336 2.63 -5.81 7.94
C LEU A 336 3.66 -4.84 8.52
N ASP A 337 3.41 -4.32 9.72
CA ASP A 337 4.32 -3.33 10.33
C ASP A 337 5.65 -3.93 10.80
N GLY A 338 5.72 -5.25 11.05
CA GLY A 338 6.92 -5.94 11.52
C GLY A 338 7.43 -5.48 12.89
N VAL A 339 6.66 -4.68 13.63
CA VAL A 339 7.01 -4.19 14.98
C VAL A 339 6.81 -5.26 16.05
N LEU A 340 5.77 -6.08 15.85
CA LEU A 340 5.38 -7.14 16.76
C LEU A 340 5.24 -8.46 16.01
N SER A 341 5.86 -9.53 16.52
CA SER A 341 5.66 -10.88 16.00
C SER A 341 4.66 -11.65 16.87
N ILE A 342 3.74 -12.37 16.20
CA ILE A 342 2.74 -13.17 16.89
C ILE A 342 3.39 -14.44 17.48
N VAL A 343 3.19 -14.65 18.79
CA VAL A 343 3.68 -15.85 19.51
C VAL A 343 2.55 -16.86 19.64
N LYS A 344 1.35 -16.41 19.99
CA LYS A 344 0.20 -17.28 20.21
C LYS A 344 -1.11 -16.55 19.95
N ARG A 345 -2.08 -17.31 19.40
CA ARG A 345 -3.47 -16.89 19.27
C ARG A 345 -4.37 -17.84 20.04
N SER A 346 -5.35 -17.31 20.76
CA SER A 346 -6.38 -18.06 21.46
C SER A 346 -7.70 -17.30 21.39
N SER A 347 -8.82 -18.01 21.44
CA SER A 347 -10.14 -17.41 21.60
C SER A 347 -10.48 -17.41 23.07
N GLY A 348 -10.78 -16.24 23.65
CA GLY A 348 -11.27 -16.09 25.01
C GLY A 348 -12.80 -15.90 25.07
N GLU A 349 -13.39 -15.96 26.27
CA GLU A 349 -14.83 -15.72 26.47
C GLU A 349 -15.26 -14.30 26.06
N ASP A 350 -14.36 -13.30 26.17
CA ASP A 350 -14.61 -11.89 25.89
C ASP A 350 -13.98 -11.40 24.57
N GLY A 351 -13.52 -12.29 23.69
CA GLY A 351 -12.90 -11.91 22.41
C GLY A 351 -11.59 -12.66 22.10
N ALA A 352 -10.85 -12.17 21.11
CA ALA A 352 -9.56 -12.75 20.74
C ALA A 352 -8.47 -12.36 21.75
N LEU A 353 -7.71 -13.35 22.23
CA LEU A 353 -6.49 -13.15 23.01
C LEU A 353 -5.26 -13.39 22.12
N LEU A 354 -4.47 -12.36 21.95
CA LEU A 354 -3.27 -12.38 21.13
C LEU A 354 -2.02 -12.17 21.99
N ILE A 355 -1.01 -12.99 21.79
CA ILE A 355 0.30 -12.83 22.44
C ILE A 355 1.32 -12.47 21.36
N TYR A 356 1.93 -11.33 21.53
CA TYR A 356 2.99 -10.82 20.66
C TYR A 356 4.30 -10.68 21.41
N LYS A 357 5.39 -10.71 20.66
CA LYS A 357 6.74 -10.37 21.14
C LYS A 357 7.22 -9.15 20.36
N LEU A 358 7.85 -8.23 21.08
CA LEU A 358 8.54 -7.09 20.47
C LEU A 358 9.73 -7.61 19.66
N GLU A 359 9.84 -7.21 18.42
CA GLU A 359 11.04 -7.45 17.61
C GLU A 359 12.09 -6.37 17.93
N ASP A 360 13.34 -6.80 18.18
CA ASP A 360 14.48 -5.92 18.56
C ASP A 360 15.02 -5.14 17.37
#